data_511b21eb6f6f23dcf53adde1f9c2061b
#
_entry.id   511b21eb6f6f23dcf53adde1f9c2061b
#
_cell.length_a   1.000
_cell.length_b   1.000
_cell.length_c   1.000
_cell.angle_alpha   90.00
_cell.angle_beta   90.00
_cell.angle_gamma   90.00
#
_symmetry.space_group_name_H-M   'P 1'
#
loop_
_entity.id
_entity.type
_entity.pdbx_description
1 polymer ?
#
loop_
_entity_poly.entity_id
_entity_poly.type
_entity_poly.pdbx_seq_one_letter_code
_entity_poly.pdbx_strand_id
1 'polypeptide(L)'
;MSFPSLPVELVDNILQSLASTDLLALSRTCSSLTPVALRLLYRNITVSHNLTVVTVLAKRSDLANFVRSFSLNTTASSPLFPHFYHFLAQALSRMTELTSLHLLVDSSNSWILEEAPQKAQFERLQQFTCSFPLDSHVAKFLDRTPALLQLEVDSMPYDPSASASALTSSAMPHLVQFIGSVRAAKVIVPGRPVEGIHLNEGDLAEEDVARLAESTANVSVLDATASEPPVPLLESIAHHLPHLAYLRIMTTYHFTHAPQVVSFFYLP
;
A
#
# COMPACT_ATOMS: atom_id res chain seq x y z
N MET A 1 10.43 -33.57 29.34
CA MET A 1 11.15 -32.56 28.56
C MET A 1 10.78 -31.20 29.06
N SER A 2 11.72 -30.33 29.36
CA SER A 2 11.41 -28.96 29.78
C SER A 2 11.20 -28.06 28.54
N PHE A 3 10.33 -27.09 28.61
CA PHE A 3 10.01 -26.17 27.49
C PHE A 3 11.27 -25.54 26.84
N PRO A 4 12.33 -25.17 27.61
CA PRO A 4 13.57 -24.64 27.05
C PRO A 4 14.43 -25.63 26.24
N SER A 5 14.12 -26.93 26.25
CA SER A 5 14.85 -27.93 25.49
C SER A 5 14.26 -28.25 24.11
N LEU A 6 13.16 -27.56 23.73
CA LEU A 6 12.55 -27.70 22.41
C LEU A 6 13.36 -26.94 21.37
N PRO A 7 13.44 -27.42 20.11
CA PRO A 7 13.92 -26.63 18.98
C PRO A 7 13.17 -25.30 18.85
N VAL A 8 13.89 -24.24 18.44
CA VAL A 8 13.32 -22.88 18.36
C VAL A 8 12.13 -22.81 17.41
N GLU A 9 12.09 -23.63 16.38
CA GLU A 9 11.01 -23.72 15.40
C GLU A 9 9.71 -24.24 16.03
N LEU A 10 9.81 -25.22 16.93
CA LEU A 10 8.65 -25.74 17.64
C LEU A 10 8.15 -24.74 18.68
N VAL A 11 9.06 -24.05 19.36
CA VAL A 11 8.71 -22.97 20.28
C VAL A 11 7.99 -21.86 19.52
N ASP A 12 8.50 -21.44 18.36
CA ASP A 12 7.88 -20.41 17.53
C ASP A 12 6.46 -20.79 17.11
N ASN A 13 6.27 -22.02 16.62
CA ASN A 13 4.94 -22.51 16.22
C ASN A 13 3.94 -22.54 17.37
N ILE A 14 4.38 -22.94 18.55
CA ILE A 14 3.53 -22.93 19.76
C ILE A 14 3.17 -21.50 20.14
N LEU A 15 4.16 -20.59 20.16
CA LEU A 15 3.95 -19.22 20.58
C LEU A 15 3.09 -18.39 19.58
N GLN A 16 3.07 -18.75 18.31
CA GLN A 16 2.19 -18.11 17.31
C GLN A 16 0.71 -18.27 17.61
N SER A 17 0.31 -19.31 18.35
CA SER A 17 -1.08 -19.53 18.75
C SER A 17 -1.49 -18.74 19.99
N LEU A 18 -0.57 -18.06 20.68
CA LEU A 18 -0.84 -17.34 21.91
C LEU A 18 -1.37 -15.91 21.62
N ALA A 19 -2.23 -15.43 22.52
CA ALA A 19 -2.66 -14.04 22.49
C ALA A 19 -1.50 -13.08 22.85
N SER A 20 -1.58 -11.83 22.41
CA SER A 20 -0.54 -10.82 22.69
C SER A 20 -0.32 -10.60 24.19
N THR A 21 -1.37 -10.73 25.03
CA THR A 21 -1.29 -10.66 26.50
C THR A 21 -0.42 -11.78 27.07
N ASP A 22 -0.56 -12.99 26.54
CA ASP A 22 0.16 -14.16 27.00
C ASP A 22 1.63 -14.11 26.54
N LEU A 23 1.88 -13.66 25.29
CA LEU A 23 3.23 -13.39 24.78
C LEU A 23 3.95 -12.32 25.63
N LEU A 24 3.22 -11.27 26.06
CA LEU A 24 3.77 -10.24 26.94
C LEU A 24 4.12 -10.80 28.30
N ALA A 25 3.25 -11.62 28.90
CA ALA A 25 3.51 -12.30 30.17
C ALA A 25 4.73 -13.22 30.04
N LEU A 26 4.78 -14.01 28.96
CA LEU A 26 5.87 -14.93 28.70
C LEU A 26 7.22 -14.23 28.52
N SER A 27 7.25 -13.08 27.85
CA SER A 27 8.47 -12.29 27.66
C SER A 27 9.10 -11.79 28.98
N ARG A 28 8.29 -11.73 30.06
CA ARG A 28 8.72 -11.29 31.40
C ARG A 28 9.11 -12.44 32.33
N THR A 29 8.70 -13.68 32.01
CA THR A 29 8.87 -14.81 32.91
C THR A 29 10.08 -15.68 32.59
N CYS A 30 10.51 -15.73 31.34
CA CYS A 30 11.57 -16.62 30.90
C CYS A 30 12.51 -15.95 29.89
N SER A 31 13.75 -15.71 30.27
CA SER A 31 14.75 -15.04 29.43
C SER A 31 15.04 -15.77 28.12
N SER A 32 14.97 -17.11 28.12
CA SER A 32 15.19 -17.92 26.89
C SER A 32 14.06 -17.78 25.87
N LEU A 33 12.83 -17.46 26.30
CA LEU A 33 11.66 -17.28 25.46
C LEU A 33 11.43 -15.81 25.07
N THR A 34 12.05 -14.87 25.80
CA THR A 34 11.92 -13.43 25.54
C THR A 34 12.18 -13.03 24.09
N PRO A 35 13.26 -13.47 23.40
CA PRO A 35 13.51 -13.09 22.02
C PRO A 35 12.42 -13.55 21.04
N VAL A 36 11.90 -14.77 21.23
CA VAL A 36 10.84 -15.33 20.39
C VAL A 36 9.52 -14.60 20.65
N ALA A 37 9.18 -14.38 21.92
CA ALA A 37 7.97 -13.64 22.29
C ALA A 37 7.99 -12.20 21.78
N LEU A 38 9.11 -11.47 21.91
CA LEU A 38 9.27 -10.12 21.38
C LEU A 38 9.16 -10.09 19.86
N ARG A 39 9.79 -11.04 19.14
CA ARG A 39 9.66 -11.13 17.69
C ARG A 39 8.21 -11.27 17.26
N LEU A 40 7.40 -12.07 17.94
CA LEU A 40 5.99 -12.26 17.64
C LEU A 40 5.15 -11.03 18.01
N LEU A 41 5.42 -10.41 19.16
CA LEU A 41 4.73 -9.19 19.62
C LEU A 41 4.94 -8.00 18.68
N TYR A 42 6.16 -7.84 18.14
CA TYR A 42 6.49 -6.73 17.27
C TYR A 42 6.33 -7.03 15.78
N ARG A 43 5.93 -8.26 15.41
CA ARG A 43 5.78 -8.66 14.01
C ARG A 43 4.74 -7.82 13.26
N ASN A 44 3.57 -7.59 13.88
CA ASN A 44 2.46 -6.85 13.29
C ASN A 44 2.08 -5.71 14.23
N ILE A 45 2.36 -4.49 13.84
CA ILE A 45 2.13 -3.28 14.62
C ILE A 45 1.03 -2.46 13.97
N THR A 46 -0.05 -2.21 14.72
CA THR A 46 -1.09 -1.26 14.34
C THR A 46 -1.14 -0.14 15.36
N VAL A 47 -0.98 1.09 14.89
CA VAL A 47 -0.94 2.31 15.70
C VAL A 47 -2.11 3.20 15.30
N SER A 48 -3.05 3.42 16.23
CA SER A 48 -4.18 4.34 16.04
C SER A 48 -4.23 5.44 17.10
N HIS A 49 -3.87 5.11 18.34
CA HIS A 49 -3.96 6.05 19.47
C HIS A 49 -2.66 6.15 20.26
N ASN A 50 -1.91 5.06 20.38
CA ASN A 50 -0.68 5.04 21.19
C ASN A 50 0.56 5.29 20.33
N LEU A 51 0.90 6.54 20.14
CA LEU A 51 2.06 6.97 19.34
C LEU A 51 3.42 6.65 19.98
N THR A 52 3.45 6.26 21.27
CA THR A 52 4.70 5.90 21.98
C THR A 52 5.41 4.73 21.32
N VAL A 53 4.69 3.81 20.68
CA VAL A 53 5.28 2.67 19.94
C VAL A 53 6.24 3.15 18.86
N VAL A 54 5.89 4.21 18.12
CA VAL A 54 6.75 4.80 17.08
C VAL A 54 8.06 5.30 17.69
N THR A 55 8.00 5.97 18.84
CA THR A 55 9.19 6.45 19.56
C THR A 55 10.08 5.28 20.04
N VAL A 56 9.48 4.19 20.49
CA VAL A 56 10.21 2.97 20.87
C VAL A 56 10.93 2.37 19.67
N LEU A 57 10.23 2.19 18.54
CA LEU A 57 10.81 1.64 17.31
C LEU A 57 11.90 2.55 16.74
N ALA A 58 11.75 3.88 16.85
CA ALA A 58 12.76 4.84 16.47
C ALA A 58 14.04 4.71 17.31
N LYS A 59 13.96 4.30 18.56
CA LYS A 59 15.12 4.17 19.47
C LYS A 59 15.72 2.76 19.52
N ARG A 60 14.90 1.73 19.31
CA ARG A 60 15.24 0.30 19.46
C ARG A 60 15.24 -0.41 18.11
N SER A 61 16.40 -0.40 17.44
CA SER A 61 16.59 -1.08 16.14
C SER A 61 16.39 -2.59 16.22
N ASP A 62 16.70 -3.20 17.35
CA ASP A 62 16.49 -4.62 17.61
C ASP A 62 15.00 -5.01 17.53
N LEU A 63 14.10 -4.15 18.01
CA LEU A 63 12.65 -4.36 17.92
C LEU A 63 12.12 -3.99 16.54
N ALA A 64 12.62 -2.92 15.94
CA ALA A 64 12.21 -2.47 14.61
C ALA A 64 12.48 -3.53 13.53
N ASN A 65 13.56 -4.30 13.64
CA ASN A 65 13.89 -5.40 12.73
C ASN A 65 12.90 -6.59 12.79
N PHE A 66 12.10 -6.70 13.85
CA PHE A 66 11.07 -7.74 13.93
C PHE A 66 9.80 -7.37 13.18
N VAL A 67 9.62 -6.10 12.84
CA VAL A 67 8.38 -5.61 12.22
C VAL A 67 8.28 -6.11 10.77
N ARG A 68 7.19 -6.80 10.47
CA ARG A 68 6.83 -7.27 9.13
C ARG A 68 5.65 -6.50 8.55
N SER A 69 4.71 -6.12 9.40
CA SER A 69 3.56 -5.30 9.03
C SER A 69 3.48 -4.11 9.97
N PHE A 70 3.47 -2.92 9.39
CA PHE A 70 3.31 -1.68 10.12
C PHE A 70 2.14 -0.88 9.56
N SER A 71 1.16 -0.58 10.42
CA SER A 71 0.00 0.23 10.08
C SER A 71 -0.13 1.40 11.04
N LEU A 72 -0.15 2.61 10.50
CA LEU A 72 -0.38 3.85 11.23
C LEU A 72 -1.57 4.58 10.63
N ASN A 73 -2.59 4.81 11.46
CA ASN A 73 -3.78 5.59 11.07
C ASN A 73 -4.01 6.70 12.08
N THR A 74 -3.83 7.94 11.65
CA THR A 74 -4.00 9.15 12.47
C THR A 74 -5.06 10.11 11.91
N THR A 75 -5.78 9.71 10.87
CA THR A 75 -6.77 10.57 10.18
C THR A 75 -7.89 11.05 11.10
N ALA A 76 -8.21 10.31 12.17
CA ALA A 76 -9.21 10.67 13.16
C ALA A 76 -8.67 11.52 14.33
N SER A 77 -7.36 11.79 14.36
CA SER A 77 -6.67 12.45 15.47
C SER A 77 -6.38 13.92 15.17
N SER A 78 -6.17 14.71 16.21
CA SER A 78 -5.67 16.09 16.07
C SER A 78 -4.32 16.11 15.32
N PRO A 79 -3.96 17.24 14.68
CA PRO A 79 -2.69 17.37 13.97
C PRO A 79 -1.53 16.95 14.87
N LEU A 80 -0.66 16.10 14.35
CA LEU A 80 0.49 15.59 15.08
C LEU A 80 1.62 16.63 15.07
N PHE A 81 2.39 16.66 16.15
CA PHE A 81 3.55 17.55 16.23
C PHE A 81 4.63 17.13 15.22
N PRO A 82 5.37 18.10 14.62
CA PRO A 82 6.43 17.82 13.64
C PRO A 82 7.48 16.80 14.14
N HIS A 83 7.83 16.84 15.42
CA HIS A 83 8.76 15.86 16.01
C HIS A 83 8.30 14.39 15.90
N PHE A 84 7.00 14.15 15.87
CA PHE A 84 6.48 12.79 15.69
C PHE A 84 6.87 12.23 14.32
N TYR A 85 6.77 13.03 13.27
CA TYR A 85 7.11 12.62 11.91
C TYR A 85 8.61 12.31 11.76
N HIS A 86 9.50 13.01 12.48
CA HIS A 86 10.92 12.64 12.53
C HIS A 86 11.16 11.30 13.21
N PHE A 87 10.45 11.01 14.32
CA PHE A 87 10.51 9.67 14.93
C PHE A 87 9.93 8.59 14.00
N LEU A 88 8.87 8.91 13.25
CA LEU A 88 8.29 7.98 12.27
C LEU A 88 9.29 7.67 11.16
N ALA A 89 9.91 8.68 10.57
CA ALA A 89 10.96 8.51 9.55
C ALA A 89 12.13 7.68 10.08
N GLN A 90 12.59 7.95 11.32
CA GLN A 90 13.64 7.17 11.96
C GLN A 90 13.21 5.73 12.25
N ALA A 91 11.96 5.48 12.65
CA ALA A 91 11.44 4.14 12.86
C ALA A 91 11.38 3.37 11.53
N LEU A 92 10.83 3.98 10.47
CA LEU A 92 10.77 3.38 9.14
C LEU A 92 12.15 3.00 8.61
N SER A 93 13.16 3.86 8.82
CA SER A 93 14.55 3.58 8.40
C SER A 93 15.17 2.33 9.04
N ARG A 94 14.60 1.87 10.17
CA ARG A 94 15.08 0.70 10.92
C ARG A 94 14.24 -0.56 10.69
N MET A 95 13.07 -0.44 10.05
CA MET A 95 12.20 -1.57 9.74
C MET A 95 12.57 -2.21 8.40
N THR A 96 13.78 -2.75 8.27
CA THR A 96 14.32 -3.28 7.01
C THR A 96 13.60 -4.53 6.49
N GLU A 97 12.85 -5.18 7.34
CA GLU A 97 12.20 -6.46 7.06
C GLU A 97 10.69 -6.34 6.78
N LEU A 98 10.21 -5.12 6.48
CA LEU A 98 8.80 -4.88 6.18
C LEU A 98 8.34 -5.64 4.95
N THR A 99 7.15 -6.25 5.07
CA THR A 99 6.40 -6.86 3.97
C THR A 99 5.13 -6.07 3.65
N SER A 100 4.57 -5.36 4.64
CA SER A 100 3.39 -4.53 4.48
C SER A 100 3.56 -3.22 5.24
N LEU A 101 3.31 -2.09 4.57
CA LEU A 101 3.38 -0.75 5.12
C LEU A 101 2.10 0.02 4.79
N HIS A 102 1.42 0.49 5.83
CA HIS A 102 0.17 1.24 5.70
C HIS A 102 0.28 2.56 6.49
N LEU A 103 0.28 3.69 5.80
CA LEU A 103 0.48 5.02 6.36
C LEU A 103 -0.69 5.94 6.00
N LEU A 104 -1.70 6.02 6.87
CA LEU A 104 -2.80 6.99 6.78
C LEU A 104 -2.52 8.15 7.74
N VAL A 105 -1.73 9.09 7.28
CA VAL A 105 -1.29 10.28 8.02
C VAL A 105 -1.54 11.52 7.17
N ASP A 106 -1.26 12.71 7.70
CA ASP A 106 -1.37 13.95 6.95
C ASP A 106 -0.56 13.91 5.65
N SER A 107 -1.20 14.17 4.52
CA SER A 107 -0.66 14.06 3.16
C SER A 107 0.55 14.99 2.89
N SER A 108 0.71 16.06 3.66
CA SER A 108 1.84 17.00 3.55
C SER A 108 3.19 16.46 4.04
N ASN A 109 3.19 15.26 4.65
CA ASN A 109 4.39 14.69 5.28
C ASN A 109 5.03 13.54 4.49
N SER A 110 4.87 13.51 3.16
CA SER A 110 5.50 12.50 2.28
C SER A 110 7.03 12.41 2.41
N TRP A 111 7.69 13.51 2.81
CA TRP A 111 9.13 13.60 3.04
C TRP A 111 9.68 12.53 4.02
N ILE A 112 8.84 12.01 4.93
CA ILE A 112 9.23 10.93 5.86
C ILE A 112 9.72 9.67 5.13
N LEU A 113 9.27 9.45 3.90
CA LEU A 113 9.70 8.32 3.08
C LEU A 113 11.11 8.53 2.51
N GLU A 114 11.57 9.78 2.36
CA GLU A 114 12.90 10.11 1.85
C GLU A 114 13.97 10.06 2.92
N GLU A 115 13.66 10.44 4.18
CA GLU A 115 14.61 10.41 5.32
C GLU A 115 15.10 8.99 5.66
N ALA A 116 14.38 7.96 5.23
CA ALA A 116 14.90 6.60 5.30
C ALA A 116 16.24 6.54 4.52
N PRO A 117 17.34 6.01 5.13
CA PRO A 117 18.67 6.04 4.52
C PRO A 117 18.58 5.57 3.06
N GLN A 118 19.22 6.31 2.14
CA GLN A 118 19.19 6.00 0.70
C GLN A 118 19.69 4.59 0.36
N LYS A 119 20.35 3.92 1.32
CA LYS A 119 20.83 2.53 1.23
C LYS A 119 19.82 1.49 1.73
N ALA A 120 18.75 1.87 2.45
CA ALA A 120 17.74 0.91 2.89
C ALA A 120 16.81 0.61 1.71
N GLN A 121 17.06 -0.50 1.04
CA GLN A 121 16.11 -1.08 0.08
C GLN A 121 15.06 -1.84 0.90
N PHE A 122 13.79 -1.56 0.62
CA PHE A 122 12.67 -2.34 1.15
C PHE A 122 12.44 -3.56 0.26
N GLU A 123 13.44 -4.45 0.20
CA GLU A 123 13.50 -5.58 -0.72
C GLU A 123 12.35 -6.58 -0.55
N ARG A 124 11.70 -6.56 0.61
CA ARG A 124 10.62 -7.49 0.96
C ARG A 124 9.26 -6.85 0.99
N LEU A 125 9.16 -5.55 0.74
CA LEU A 125 7.89 -4.84 0.80
C LEU A 125 7.00 -5.25 -0.38
N GLN A 126 5.88 -5.91 -0.05
CA GLN A 126 4.91 -6.41 -1.03
C GLN A 126 3.65 -5.56 -1.09
N GLN A 127 3.30 -4.88 0.00
CA GLN A 127 2.09 -4.07 0.09
C GLN A 127 2.44 -2.69 0.63
N PHE A 128 2.07 -1.65 -0.10
CA PHE A 128 2.23 -0.27 0.33
C PHE A 128 0.94 0.50 0.11
N THR A 129 0.39 1.04 1.22
CA THR A 129 -0.77 1.93 1.22
C THR A 129 -0.39 3.23 1.91
N CYS A 130 -0.68 4.37 1.29
CA CYS A 130 -0.43 5.67 1.91
C CYS A 130 -1.47 6.72 1.53
N SER A 131 -1.63 7.73 2.40
CA SER A 131 -2.42 8.94 2.16
C SER A 131 -1.60 10.05 1.47
N PHE A 132 -0.47 9.73 0.89
CA PHE A 132 0.37 10.70 0.20
C PHE A 132 0.03 10.77 -1.29
N PRO A 133 0.06 11.98 -1.89
CA PRO A 133 0.02 12.10 -3.34
C PRO A 133 1.28 11.47 -3.97
N LEU A 134 1.18 11.10 -5.24
CA LEU A 134 2.34 10.59 -5.99
C LEU A 134 3.31 11.75 -6.31
N ASP A 135 4.02 12.22 -5.30
CA ASP A 135 5.05 13.26 -5.42
C ASP A 135 6.47 12.66 -5.61
N SER A 136 7.48 13.53 -5.60
CA SER A 136 8.89 13.12 -5.77
C SER A 136 9.41 12.24 -4.62
N HIS A 137 8.87 12.40 -3.39
CA HIS A 137 9.28 11.60 -2.23
C HIS A 137 8.72 10.18 -2.34
N VAL A 138 7.42 10.06 -2.69
CA VAL A 138 6.78 8.77 -2.94
C VAL A 138 7.44 8.07 -4.13
N ALA A 139 7.71 8.77 -5.24
CA ALA A 139 8.36 8.18 -6.41
C ALA A 139 9.75 7.61 -6.07
N LYS A 140 10.60 8.35 -5.37
CA LYS A 140 11.91 7.87 -4.91
C LYS A 140 11.81 6.68 -3.94
N PHE A 141 10.76 6.64 -3.11
CA PHE A 141 10.49 5.49 -2.24
C PHE A 141 10.12 4.25 -3.05
N LEU A 142 9.24 4.39 -4.04
CA LEU A 142 8.81 3.30 -4.92
C LEU A 142 9.95 2.71 -5.74
N ASP A 143 10.94 3.50 -6.14
CA ASP A 143 12.16 3.01 -6.81
C ASP A 143 12.99 2.03 -5.95
N ARG A 144 12.78 2.05 -4.62
CA ARG A 144 13.48 1.20 -3.65
C ARG A 144 12.68 -0.01 -3.18
N THR A 145 11.54 -0.29 -3.83
CA THR A 145 10.60 -1.37 -3.45
C THR A 145 10.41 -2.39 -4.59
N PRO A 146 11.45 -3.16 -4.96
CA PRO A 146 11.40 -4.03 -6.13
C PRO A 146 10.39 -5.19 -6.00
N ALA A 147 10.09 -5.64 -4.78
CA ALA A 147 9.17 -6.75 -4.53
C ALA A 147 7.69 -6.32 -4.38
N LEU A 148 7.36 -5.06 -4.69
CA LEU A 148 6.00 -4.54 -4.49
C LEU A 148 5.00 -5.21 -5.42
N LEU A 149 3.95 -5.78 -4.83
CA LEU A 149 2.84 -6.46 -5.52
C LEU A 149 1.58 -5.60 -5.54
N GLN A 150 1.35 -4.84 -4.47
CA GLN A 150 0.17 -4.01 -4.31
C GLN A 150 0.55 -2.60 -3.89
N LEU A 151 0.05 -1.62 -4.62
CA LEU A 151 0.22 -0.19 -4.35
C LEU A 151 -1.13 0.49 -4.21
N GLU A 152 -1.31 1.22 -3.10
CA GLU A 152 -2.41 2.14 -2.90
C GLU A 152 -1.86 3.52 -2.53
N VAL A 153 -2.15 4.52 -3.35
CA VAL A 153 -1.76 5.92 -3.12
C VAL A 153 -3.01 6.80 -3.05
N ASP A 154 -2.93 7.84 -2.22
CA ASP A 154 -4.07 8.74 -2.04
C ASP A 154 -4.39 9.48 -3.33
N SER A 155 -5.64 9.80 -3.42
CA SER A 155 -6.30 10.49 -4.50
C SER A 155 -6.30 12.01 -4.39
N MET A 156 -5.58 12.59 -3.45
CA MET A 156 -5.46 14.05 -3.33
C MET A 156 -4.98 14.71 -4.64
N PRO A 157 -5.47 15.91 -4.96
CA PRO A 157 -5.12 16.59 -6.20
C PRO A 157 -3.60 16.70 -6.35
N TYR A 158 -3.09 16.06 -7.37
CA TYR A 158 -1.68 16.10 -7.72
C TYR A 158 -1.29 17.47 -8.25
N ASP A 159 -0.24 18.08 -7.68
CA ASP A 159 0.37 19.25 -8.28
C ASP A 159 1.19 18.81 -9.51
N PRO A 160 0.78 19.18 -10.73
CA PRO A 160 1.48 18.78 -11.95
C PRO A 160 2.93 19.30 -12.03
N SER A 161 3.30 20.27 -11.17
CA SER A 161 4.67 20.78 -11.08
C SER A 161 5.59 19.85 -10.25
N ALA A 162 5.04 19.00 -9.36
CA ALA A 162 5.77 18.01 -8.61
C ALA A 162 5.87 16.71 -9.40
N SER A 163 6.72 16.71 -10.36
CA SER A 163 6.87 15.78 -11.49
C SER A 163 6.82 14.28 -11.17
N ALA A 164 5.85 13.61 -11.77
CA ALA A 164 5.86 12.16 -12.08
C ALA A 164 7.12 11.70 -12.87
N SER A 165 7.94 12.62 -13.34
CA SER A 165 9.21 12.37 -14.04
C SER A 165 10.31 11.73 -13.17
N ALA A 166 10.06 11.57 -11.86
CA ALA A 166 11.02 10.94 -10.95
C ALA A 166 10.92 9.40 -10.88
N LEU A 167 9.79 8.81 -11.35
CA LEU A 167 9.63 7.35 -11.27
C LEU A 167 10.33 6.68 -12.45
N THR A 168 11.26 5.77 -12.15
CA THR A 168 11.97 5.03 -13.20
C THR A 168 11.05 3.99 -13.87
N SER A 169 11.30 3.69 -15.16
CA SER A 169 10.54 2.66 -15.88
C SER A 169 10.73 1.26 -15.29
N SER A 170 11.85 1.04 -14.60
CA SER A 170 12.17 -0.23 -13.94
C SER A 170 11.63 -0.34 -12.50
N ALA A 171 11.01 0.69 -11.97
CA ALA A 171 10.41 0.65 -10.63
C ALA A 171 9.24 -0.33 -10.59
N MET A 172 9.13 -1.06 -9.47
CA MET A 172 8.01 -1.99 -9.19
C MET A 172 7.79 -3.05 -10.29
N PRO A 173 8.79 -3.86 -10.64
CA PRO A 173 8.71 -4.82 -11.75
C PRO A 173 7.70 -5.96 -11.52
N HIS A 174 7.18 -6.09 -10.31
CA HIS A 174 6.24 -7.15 -9.91
C HIS A 174 4.87 -6.60 -9.46
N LEU A 175 4.56 -5.33 -9.78
CA LEU A 175 3.31 -4.71 -9.38
C LEU A 175 2.12 -5.38 -10.07
N VAL A 176 1.25 -6.03 -9.30
CA VAL A 176 0.05 -6.75 -9.80
C VAL A 176 -1.21 -5.92 -9.62
N GLN A 177 -1.32 -5.18 -8.52
CA GLN A 177 -2.53 -4.43 -8.18
C GLN A 177 -2.22 -2.97 -7.89
N PHE A 178 -2.98 -2.09 -8.52
CA PHE A 178 -2.95 -0.65 -8.30
C PHE A 178 -4.30 -0.14 -7.79
N ILE A 179 -4.26 0.72 -6.76
CA ILE A 179 -5.42 1.42 -6.21
C ILE A 179 -5.07 2.91 -6.09
N GLY A 180 -5.90 3.79 -6.64
CA GLY A 180 -5.65 5.22 -6.57
C GLY A 180 -6.43 6.03 -7.60
N SER A 181 -5.99 7.28 -7.85
CA SER A 181 -6.65 8.16 -8.83
C SER A 181 -6.35 7.76 -10.27
N VAL A 182 -7.23 8.17 -11.20
CA VAL A 182 -7.01 8.05 -12.65
C VAL A 182 -5.66 8.67 -13.06
N ARG A 183 -5.32 9.82 -12.50
CA ARG A 183 -4.05 10.51 -12.81
C ARG A 183 -2.84 9.70 -12.38
N ALA A 184 -2.85 9.12 -11.19
CA ALA A 184 -1.76 8.26 -10.71
C ALA A 184 -1.68 6.97 -11.55
N ALA A 185 -2.82 6.37 -11.91
CA ALA A 185 -2.86 5.18 -12.75
C ALA A 185 -2.15 5.38 -14.09
N LYS A 186 -2.35 6.53 -14.75
CA LYS A 186 -1.70 6.87 -16.04
C LYS A 186 -0.17 6.94 -15.96
N VAL A 187 0.38 7.10 -14.77
CA VAL A 187 1.84 7.13 -14.53
C VAL A 187 2.36 5.78 -14.05
N ILE A 188 1.60 5.10 -13.20
CA ILE A 188 2.03 3.87 -12.55
C ILE A 188 1.82 2.64 -13.44
N VAL A 189 0.66 2.50 -14.08
CA VAL A 189 0.27 1.29 -14.80
C VAL A 189 1.13 1.01 -16.05
N PRO A 190 1.43 2.01 -16.91
CA PRO A 190 2.21 1.76 -18.13
C PRO A 190 3.57 1.13 -17.86
N GLY A 191 3.89 0.08 -18.62
CA GLY A 191 5.17 -0.63 -18.54
C GLY A 191 5.35 -1.54 -17.32
N ARG A 192 4.32 -1.75 -16.51
CA ARG A 192 4.33 -2.64 -15.32
C ARG A 192 3.29 -3.75 -15.46
N PRO A 193 3.47 -4.92 -14.82
CA PRO A 193 2.59 -6.08 -14.99
C PRO A 193 1.32 -5.99 -14.13
N VAL A 194 0.58 -4.87 -14.26
CA VAL A 194 -0.64 -4.63 -13.48
C VAL A 194 -1.80 -5.40 -14.08
N GLU A 195 -2.42 -6.28 -13.28
CA GLU A 195 -3.58 -7.08 -13.62
C GLU A 195 -4.88 -6.50 -13.05
N GLY A 196 -4.81 -5.83 -11.90
CA GLY A 196 -5.95 -5.22 -11.21
C GLY A 196 -5.80 -3.71 -11.04
N ILE A 197 -6.79 -2.94 -11.49
CA ILE A 197 -6.83 -1.49 -11.41
C ILE A 197 -8.12 -1.07 -10.70
N HIS A 198 -7.98 -0.37 -9.56
CA HIS A 198 -9.09 0.19 -8.81
C HIS A 198 -8.93 1.71 -8.74
N LEU A 199 -9.78 2.42 -9.45
CA LEU A 199 -9.75 3.88 -9.51
C LEU A 199 -10.76 4.44 -8.50
N ASN A 200 -10.28 5.00 -7.42
CA ASN A 200 -11.09 5.51 -6.32
C ASN A 200 -11.35 7.02 -6.41
N GLU A 201 -10.67 7.74 -7.33
CA GLU A 201 -10.90 9.17 -7.57
C GLU A 201 -10.58 9.57 -9.02
N GLY A 202 -11.35 10.54 -9.50
CA GLY A 202 -11.33 11.02 -10.88
C GLY A 202 -12.18 10.15 -11.78
N ASP A 203 -12.74 10.78 -12.80
CA ASP A 203 -13.54 10.08 -13.80
C ASP A 203 -12.63 9.49 -14.87
N LEU A 204 -12.85 8.22 -15.18
CA LEU A 204 -12.18 7.54 -16.28
C LEU A 204 -12.78 8.02 -17.61
N ALA A 205 -11.96 8.65 -18.44
CA ALA A 205 -12.33 9.06 -19.78
C ALA A 205 -11.94 7.99 -20.81
N GLU A 206 -12.57 8.04 -21.98
CA GLU A 206 -12.28 7.12 -23.10
C GLU A 206 -10.79 7.12 -23.47
N GLU A 207 -10.17 8.31 -23.52
CA GLU A 207 -8.76 8.50 -23.87
C GLU A 207 -7.77 7.92 -22.84
N ASP A 208 -8.20 7.76 -21.59
CA ASP A 208 -7.35 7.23 -20.51
C ASP A 208 -7.20 5.69 -20.62
N VAL A 209 -8.19 4.99 -21.20
CA VAL A 209 -8.21 3.52 -21.29
C VAL A 209 -7.01 3.00 -22.09
N ALA A 210 -6.67 3.64 -23.20
CA ALA A 210 -5.52 3.27 -24.03
C ALA A 210 -4.21 3.31 -23.21
N ARG A 211 -4.08 4.28 -22.30
CA ARG A 211 -2.92 4.43 -21.43
C ARG A 211 -2.84 3.33 -20.35
N LEU A 212 -3.99 2.91 -19.81
CA LEU A 212 -4.06 1.78 -18.87
C LEU A 212 -3.74 0.44 -19.55
N ALA A 213 -4.08 0.31 -20.83
CA ALA A 213 -3.75 -0.87 -21.65
C ALA A 213 -2.26 -1.05 -21.95
N GLU A 214 -1.42 -0.04 -21.66
CA GLU A 214 0.06 -0.18 -21.74
C GLU A 214 0.65 -1.00 -20.56
N SER A 215 -0.17 -1.62 -19.70
CA SER A 215 0.28 -2.66 -18.78
C SER A 215 1.00 -3.77 -19.55
N THR A 216 2.09 -4.32 -18.99
CA THR A 216 2.79 -5.47 -19.59
C THR A 216 2.12 -6.82 -19.32
N ALA A 217 1.15 -6.86 -18.39
CA ALA A 217 0.26 -7.99 -18.16
C ALA A 217 -1.15 -7.68 -18.68
N ASN A 218 -1.97 -8.71 -18.80
CA ASN A 218 -3.38 -8.54 -19.16
C ASN A 218 -4.16 -7.96 -17.97
N VAL A 219 -4.75 -6.78 -18.15
CA VAL A 219 -5.65 -6.21 -17.15
C VAL A 219 -6.91 -7.07 -17.10
N SER A 220 -7.14 -7.69 -15.94
CA SER A 220 -8.28 -8.59 -15.70
C SER A 220 -9.37 -7.97 -14.83
N VAL A 221 -9.02 -6.94 -14.04
CA VAL A 221 -9.95 -6.25 -13.14
C VAL A 221 -9.85 -4.75 -13.36
N LEU A 222 -10.98 -4.10 -13.62
CA LEU A 222 -11.08 -2.64 -13.69
C LEU A 222 -12.29 -2.17 -12.88
N ASP A 223 -12.03 -1.26 -11.96
CA ASP A 223 -13.03 -0.59 -11.15
C ASP A 223 -12.82 0.92 -11.27
N ALA A 224 -13.85 1.66 -11.72
CA ALA A 224 -13.71 3.08 -12.02
C ALA A 224 -15.02 3.84 -11.82
N THR A 225 -14.92 5.17 -11.78
CA THR A 225 -16.05 6.10 -11.85
C THR A 225 -16.04 6.79 -13.21
N ALA A 226 -17.21 7.06 -13.78
CA ALA A 226 -17.38 7.82 -15.01
C ALA A 226 -18.57 8.80 -14.88
N SER A 227 -18.36 10.05 -15.27
CA SER A 227 -19.41 11.08 -15.29
C SER A 227 -20.07 11.27 -16.67
N GLU A 228 -19.43 10.79 -17.73
CA GLU A 228 -19.92 10.86 -19.11
C GLU A 228 -20.78 9.65 -19.48
N PRO A 229 -21.55 9.72 -20.59
CA PRO A 229 -22.31 8.58 -21.11
C PRO A 229 -21.44 7.34 -21.26
N PRO A 230 -21.86 6.19 -20.75
CA PRO A 230 -20.95 5.03 -20.61
C PRO A 230 -20.62 4.32 -21.94
N VAL A 231 -21.37 4.56 -23.01
CA VAL A 231 -21.23 3.78 -24.26
C VAL A 231 -19.86 3.96 -24.91
N PRO A 232 -19.35 5.18 -25.18
CA PRO A 232 -18.02 5.34 -25.78
C PRO A 232 -16.92 4.74 -24.88
N LEU A 233 -17.01 4.94 -23.56
CA LEU A 233 -16.06 4.37 -22.60
C LEU A 233 -16.08 2.84 -22.64
N LEU A 234 -17.24 2.20 -22.69
CA LEU A 234 -17.36 0.74 -22.75
C LEU A 234 -16.82 0.18 -24.08
N GLU A 235 -17.02 0.88 -25.19
CA GLU A 235 -16.43 0.52 -26.48
C GLU A 235 -14.90 0.60 -26.44
N SER A 236 -14.35 1.67 -25.85
CA SER A 236 -12.92 1.82 -25.66
C SER A 236 -12.34 0.72 -24.76
N ILE A 237 -13.01 0.40 -23.64
CA ILE A 237 -12.61 -0.68 -22.72
C ILE A 237 -12.62 -2.03 -23.48
N ALA A 238 -13.68 -2.34 -24.21
CA ALA A 238 -13.78 -3.59 -24.96
C ALA A 238 -12.68 -3.72 -26.03
N HIS A 239 -12.28 -2.60 -26.62
CA HIS A 239 -11.23 -2.56 -27.65
C HIS A 239 -9.82 -2.72 -27.06
N HIS A 240 -9.52 -1.99 -25.98
CA HIS A 240 -8.17 -1.90 -25.42
C HIS A 240 -7.87 -2.93 -24.34
N LEU A 241 -8.87 -3.44 -23.64
CA LEU A 241 -8.74 -4.40 -22.53
C LEU A 241 -9.52 -5.71 -22.79
N PRO A 242 -9.18 -6.46 -23.86
CA PRO A 242 -9.96 -7.63 -24.30
C PRO A 242 -9.94 -8.81 -23.31
N HIS A 243 -9.03 -8.80 -22.33
CA HIS A 243 -8.90 -9.86 -21.32
C HIS A 243 -9.56 -9.51 -19.98
N LEU A 244 -10.36 -8.44 -19.95
CA LEU A 244 -11.04 -7.99 -18.74
C LEU A 244 -12.07 -9.02 -18.29
N ALA A 245 -11.90 -9.56 -17.07
CA ALA A 245 -12.79 -10.54 -16.48
C ALA A 245 -13.81 -9.88 -15.52
N TYR A 246 -13.44 -8.75 -14.91
CA TYR A 246 -14.30 -8.02 -13.99
C TYR A 246 -14.27 -6.53 -14.30
N LEU A 247 -15.44 -5.95 -14.53
CA LEU A 247 -15.63 -4.52 -14.75
C LEU A 247 -16.68 -3.97 -13.79
N ARG A 248 -16.31 -2.94 -13.03
CA ARG A 248 -17.24 -2.12 -12.27
C ARG A 248 -17.10 -0.65 -12.69
N ILE A 249 -18.19 -0.08 -13.22
CA ILE A 249 -18.24 1.36 -13.52
C ILE A 249 -19.34 1.96 -12.64
N MET A 250 -18.95 2.86 -11.74
CA MET A 250 -19.87 3.69 -10.99
C MET A 250 -20.10 4.98 -11.78
N THR A 251 -21.36 5.26 -12.12
CA THR A 251 -21.71 6.47 -12.85
C THR A 251 -22.36 7.47 -11.92
N THR A 252 -21.89 8.70 -11.95
CA THR A 252 -22.54 9.85 -11.32
C THR A 252 -23.55 10.51 -12.27
N TYR A 253 -23.81 9.89 -13.41
CA TYR A 253 -24.70 10.39 -14.44
C TYR A 253 -26.13 10.52 -13.91
N HIS A 254 -26.65 11.75 -13.87
CA HIS A 254 -28.05 11.99 -13.57
C HIS A 254 -28.90 11.60 -14.78
N PHE A 255 -29.67 10.53 -14.67
CA PHE A 255 -30.64 10.14 -15.69
C PHE A 255 -31.73 11.23 -15.80
N THR A 256 -31.53 12.20 -16.69
CA THR A 256 -32.53 13.21 -17.03
C THR A 256 -33.59 12.69 -18.02
N HIS A 257 -33.37 11.51 -18.58
CA HIS A 257 -34.31 10.80 -19.48
C HIS A 257 -34.44 9.34 -19.09
N ALA A 258 -35.61 8.75 -19.41
CA ALA A 258 -36.03 7.40 -19.01
C ALA A 258 -34.91 6.35 -19.10
N PRO A 259 -34.80 5.42 -18.12
CA PRO A 259 -33.69 4.50 -18.02
C PRO A 259 -33.61 3.61 -19.28
N GLN A 260 -32.55 3.75 -20.05
CA GLN A 260 -32.15 2.70 -20.97
C GLN A 260 -31.61 1.57 -20.10
N VAL A 261 -32.27 0.41 -20.18
CA VAL A 261 -31.84 -0.80 -19.47
C VAL A 261 -30.45 -1.20 -20.01
N VAL A 262 -29.42 -0.94 -19.26
CA VAL A 262 -28.09 -1.46 -19.56
C VAL A 262 -28.07 -2.92 -19.13
N SER A 263 -28.22 -3.83 -20.09
CA SER A 263 -28.05 -5.25 -19.84
C SER A 263 -26.58 -5.55 -19.63
N PHE A 264 -26.23 -6.06 -18.45
CA PHE A 264 -24.89 -6.58 -18.19
C PHE A 264 -24.73 -7.90 -18.97
N PHE A 265 -23.83 -7.92 -19.93
CA PHE A 265 -23.41 -9.15 -20.58
C PHE A 265 -22.27 -9.77 -19.76
N TYR A 266 -22.54 -10.95 -19.19
CA TYR A 266 -21.48 -11.88 -18.83
C TYR A 266 -20.90 -12.41 -20.14
N LEU A 267 -19.65 -12.14 -20.42
CA LEU A 267 -18.91 -12.80 -21.49
C LEU A 267 -18.51 -14.19 -21.00
N PRO A 268 -18.69 -15.24 -21.80
CA PRO A 268 -18.38 -16.63 -21.46
C PRO A 268 -16.88 -16.90 -21.30
#